data_bfc9d2b3f4ac2095c34adc58d005fdf9
#
_entry.id   bfc9d2b3f4ac2095c34adc58d005fdf9
#
_cell.length_a   1.000
_cell.length_b   1.000
_cell.length_c   1.000
_cell.angle_alpha   90.00
_cell.angle_beta   90.00
_cell.angle_gamma   90.00
#
_symmetry.space_group_name_H-M   'P 1'
#
loop_
_entity.id
_entity.type
_entity.pdbx_description
1 polymer ?
#
loop_
_entity_poly.entity_id
_entity_poly.type
_entity_poly.pdbx_seq_one_letter_code
_entity_poly.pdbx_strand_id
1 'polypeptide(L)'
;MSWLEPVRAALDEGPCRVFFRDDDAGWGDERLWALLDLFRRRSLPIDVAVIPGSLTPSLIAGLAARARAGGVRLHQHGFAHVDHEPAGRKYEFGPSRSYDQQAVDITRGQALLRDAFGDLIEPVFTPPWNRCTSDTAAVLADTGFRILSRDSTAAPLRDVRVAEVPVTVDWFGSRKGVRWTPFQLAEKLADAVRSGEPVGIMLHHAVTDPGEFAAIGALLAVLGAHPNTRATPLAALAAVPG
;
A
#
# COMPACT_ATOMS: atom_id res chain seq x y z
N MET A 1 -24.49 17.89 -5.32
CA MET A 1 -23.10 17.81 -5.85
C MET A 1 -22.50 16.49 -5.39
N SER A 2 -21.75 15.81 -6.26
CA SER A 2 -21.01 14.59 -5.87
C SER A 2 -19.88 14.98 -4.92
N TRP A 3 -19.63 14.16 -3.89
CA TRP A 3 -18.50 14.37 -2.98
C TRP A 3 -17.13 14.30 -3.70
N LEU A 4 -17.08 13.69 -4.90
CA LEU A 4 -15.88 13.57 -5.75
C LEU A 4 -15.68 14.75 -6.72
N GLU A 5 -16.50 15.79 -6.66
CA GLU A 5 -16.34 16.95 -7.51
C GLU A 5 -14.99 17.64 -7.40
N PRO A 6 -14.41 17.83 -6.19
CA PRO A 6 -13.05 18.37 -6.05
C PRO A 6 -11.99 17.55 -6.77
N VAL A 7 -12.11 16.20 -6.73
CA VAL A 7 -11.17 15.29 -7.42
C VAL A 7 -11.29 15.44 -8.94
N ARG A 8 -12.52 15.52 -9.48
CA ARG A 8 -12.73 15.72 -10.92
C ARG A 8 -12.12 17.04 -11.38
N ALA A 9 -12.41 18.11 -10.67
CA ALA A 9 -11.87 19.43 -10.98
C ALA A 9 -10.33 19.43 -10.99
N ALA A 10 -9.69 18.77 -10.00
CA ALA A 10 -8.24 18.66 -9.96
C ALA A 10 -7.66 17.83 -11.13
N LEU A 11 -8.35 16.77 -11.52
CA LEU A 11 -7.95 15.95 -12.67
C LEU A 11 -8.10 16.70 -14.01
N ASP A 12 -9.07 17.61 -14.13
CA ASP A 12 -9.24 18.45 -15.32
C ASP A 12 -8.06 19.42 -15.51
N GLU A 13 -7.33 19.76 -14.43
CA GLU A 13 -6.20 20.68 -14.46
C GLU A 13 -4.94 20.06 -15.11
N GLY A 14 -4.79 18.72 -15.11
CA GLY A 14 -3.63 18.07 -15.70
C GLY A 14 -3.50 16.57 -15.45
N PRO A 15 -2.44 15.93 -16.01
CA PRO A 15 -2.22 14.49 -15.88
C PRO A 15 -1.87 14.11 -14.44
N CYS A 16 -2.44 12.98 -13.98
CA CYS A 16 -2.21 12.42 -12.67
C CYS A 16 -1.79 10.94 -12.79
N ARG A 17 -0.68 10.58 -12.14
CA ARG A 17 -0.31 9.18 -11.88
C ARG A 17 -0.86 8.78 -10.53
N VAL A 18 -1.58 7.66 -10.47
CA VAL A 18 -2.14 7.14 -9.22
C VAL A 18 -1.75 5.68 -9.04
N PHE A 19 -1.45 5.29 -7.81
CA PHE A 19 -1.34 3.90 -7.42
C PHE A 19 -2.20 3.61 -6.19
N PHE A 20 -2.55 2.35 -6.02
CA PHE A 20 -3.34 1.90 -4.89
C PHE A 20 -2.57 0.82 -4.14
N ARG A 21 -2.49 0.95 -2.83
CA ARG A 21 -1.91 -0.06 -1.95
C ARG A 21 -2.95 -0.49 -0.93
N ASP A 22 -3.22 -1.77 -0.87
CA ASP A 22 -4.05 -2.37 0.17
C ASP A 22 -3.19 -3.14 1.15
N ASP A 23 -3.27 -2.79 2.42
CA ASP A 23 -2.47 -3.37 3.47
C ASP A 23 -3.24 -4.50 4.19
N ASP A 24 -2.51 -5.33 4.99
CA ASP A 24 -3.04 -6.37 5.87
C ASP A 24 -3.62 -7.62 5.17
N ALA A 25 -3.20 -7.98 3.95
CA ALA A 25 -3.62 -9.23 3.33
C ALA A 25 -3.13 -10.45 4.16
N GLY A 26 -4.07 -11.26 4.61
CA GLY A 26 -3.94 -12.30 5.63
C GLY A 26 -4.95 -12.11 6.76
N TRP A 27 -5.66 -10.99 6.77
CA TRP A 27 -6.77 -10.72 7.68
C TRP A 27 -8.01 -10.35 6.87
N GLY A 28 -9.18 -10.99 7.16
CA GLY A 28 -10.44 -10.62 6.54
C GLY A 28 -10.55 -10.91 5.05
N ASP A 29 -10.11 -12.07 4.61
CA ASP A 29 -10.02 -12.50 3.21
C ASP A 29 -11.27 -12.21 2.37
N GLU A 30 -12.49 -12.39 2.92
CA GLU A 30 -13.73 -12.11 2.18
C GLU A 30 -13.82 -10.65 1.73
N ARG A 31 -13.38 -9.71 2.59
CA ARG A 31 -13.35 -8.28 2.25
C ARG A 31 -12.23 -7.96 1.25
N LEU A 32 -11.11 -8.67 1.34
CA LEU A 32 -10.04 -8.59 0.34
C LEU A 32 -10.58 -8.97 -1.04
N TRP A 33 -11.29 -10.11 -1.14
CA TRP A 33 -11.85 -10.53 -2.43
C TRP A 33 -12.84 -9.50 -2.98
N ALA A 34 -13.70 -8.95 -2.12
CA ALA A 34 -14.64 -7.90 -2.52
C ALA A 34 -13.92 -6.64 -3.04
N LEU A 35 -12.82 -6.22 -2.38
CA LEU A 35 -12.01 -5.10 -2.82
C LEU A 35 -11.36 -5.37 -4.18
N LEU A 36 -10.68 -6.50 -4.33
CA LEU A 36 -10.00 -6.87 -5.58
C LEU A 36 -10.98 -6.98 -6.77
N ASP A 37 -12.21 -7.41 -6.51
CA ASP A 37 -13.27 -7.43 -7.52
C ASP A 37 -13.74 -6.03 -7.93
N LEU A 38 -13.70 -5.03 -7.04
CA LEU A 38 -13.93 -3.62 -7.43
C LEU A 38 -12.88 -3.13 -8.42
N PHE A 39 -11.60 -3.39 -8.14
CA PHE A 39 -10.50 -3.02 -9.01
C PHE A 39 -10.56 -3.73 -10.37
N ARG A 40 -10.80 -5.04 -10.36
CA ARG A 40 -10.96 -5.85 -11.58
C ARG A 40 -12.08 -5.31 -12.48
N ARG A 41 -13.24 -4.95 -11.91
CA ARG A 41 -14.36 -4.37 -12.67
C ARG A 41 -14.03 -3.04 -13.33
N ARG A 42 -13.01 -2.34 -12.86
CA ARG A 42 -12.56 -1.04 -13.41
C ARG A 42 -11.27 -1.16 -14.21
N SER A 43 -10.70 -2.36 -14.33
CA SER A 43 -9.40 -2.60 -14.99
C SER A 43 -8.28 -1.74 -14.40
N LEU A 44 -8.33 -1.46 -13.09
CA LEU A 44 -7.32 -0.70 -12.38
C LEU A 44 -6.38 -1.64 -11.63
N PRO A 45 -5.07 -1.37 -11.63
CA PRO A 45 -4.11 -2.15 -10.85
C PRO A 45 -4.22 -1.80 -9.36
N ILE A 46 -3.86 -2.78 -8.52
CA ILE A 46 -3.72 -2.62 -7.07
C ILE A 46 -2.53 -3.41 -6.56
N ASP A 47 -1.74 -2.81 -5.69
CA ASP A 47 -0.63 -3.43 -4.98
C ASP A 47 -1.13 -3.93 -3.62
N VAL A 48 -0.95 -5.22 -3.34
CA VAL A 48 -1.42 -5.88 -2.12
C VAL A 48 -0.23 -6.24 -1.25
N ALA A 49 -0.18 -5.65 -0.07
CA ALA A 49 0.83 -5.92 0.95
C ALA A 49 0.41 -7.14 1.78
N VAL A 50 1.15 -8.25 1.62
CA VAL A 50 0.81 -9.56 2.19
C VAL A 50 1.60 -9.78 3.47
N ILE A 51 0.94 -10.18 4.56
CA ILE A 51 1.54 -10.54 5.84
C ILE A 51 2.07 -11.98 5.76
N PRO A 52 3.41 -12.20 5.74
CA PRO A 52 3.97 -13.56 5.59
C PRO A 52 3.54 -14.53 6.68
N GLY A 53 3.44 -14.06 7.92
CA GLY A 53 3.04 -14.86 9.08
C GLY A 53 1.56 -15.25 9.11
N SER A 54 0.73 -14.70 8.19
CA SER A 54 -0.73 -14.95 8.13
C SER A 54 -1.15 -15.73 6.87
N LEU A 55 -0.21 -16.32 6.14
CA LEU A 55 -0.52 -17.10 4.95
C LEU A 55 -1.36 -18.33 5.26
N THR A 56 -2.41 -18.52 4.48
CA THR A 56 -3.25 -19.74 4.46
C THR A 56 -3.28 -20.31 3.04
N PRO A 57 -3.52 -21.62 2.86
CA PRO A 57 -3.64 -22.19 1.52
C PRO A 57 -4.70 -21.51 0.65
N SER A 58 -5.83 -21.10 1.23
CA SER A 58 -6.90 -20.38 0.53
C SER A 58 -6.47 -18.98 0.08
N LEU A 59 -5.78 -18.23 0.95
CA LEU A 59 -5.24 -16.91 0.63
C LEU A 59 -4.22 -17.01 -0.50
N ILE A 60 -3.28 -17.96 -0.40
CA ILE A 60 -2.25 -18.19 -1.42
C ILE A 60 -2.90 -18.49 -2.78
N ALA A 61 -3.82 -19.45 -2.82
CA ALA A 61 -4.49 -19.81 -4.07
C ALA A 61 -5.27 -18.64 -4.67
N GLY A 62 -6.01 -17.90 -3.83
CA GLY A 62 -6.84 -16.77 -4.24
C GLY A 62 -6.03 -15.59 -4.79
N LEU A 63 -4.93 -15.22 -4.10
CA LEU A 63 -4.04 -14.14 -4.53
C LEU A 63 -3.24 -14.54 -5.78
N ALA A 64 -2.68 -15.76 -5.83
CA ALA A 64 -1.94 -16.24 -6.99
C ALA A 64 -2.79 -16.26 -8.26
N ALA A 65 -4.06 -16.71 -8.16
CA ALA A 65 -4.97 -16.71 -9.31
C ALA A 65 -5.21 -15.28 -9.83
N ARG A 66 -5.46 -14.31 -8.94
CA ARG A 66 -5.72 -12.92 -9.30
C ARG A 66 -4.49 -12.20 -9.84
N ALA A 67 -3.32 -12.47 -9.26
CA ALA A 67 -2.06 -11.91 -9.74
C ALA A 67 -1.71 -12.41 -11.16
N ARG A 68 -1.90 -13.71 -11.43
CA ARG A 68 -1.72 -14.28 -12.78
C ARG A 68 -2.72 -13.74 -13.80
N ALA A 69 -3.93 -13.45 -13.37
CA ALA A 69 -4.94 -12.82 -14.25
C ALA A 69 -4.62 -11.35 -14.59
N GLY A 70 -3.68 -10.75 -13.88
CA GLY A 70 -3.26 -9.34 -14.04
C GLY A 70 -4.06 -8.38 -13.18
N GLY A 71 -3.50 -7.19 -12.99
CA GLY A 71 -4.11 -6.12 -12.20
C GLY A 71 -3.83 -6.18 -10.69
N VAL A 72 -3.45 -7.33 -10.14
CA VAL A 72 -3.03 -7.48 -8.74
C VAL A 72 -1.52 -7.70 -8.69
N ARG A 73 -0.82 -6.90 -7.90
CA ARG A 73 0.61 -7.02 -7.60
C ARG A 73 0.78 -7.39 -6.13
N LEU A 74 1.73 -8.25 -5.82
CA LEU A 74 1.93 -8.77 -4.46
C LEU A 74 3.29 -8.32 -3.94
N HIS A 75 3.34 -7.88 -2.69
CA HIS A 75 4.59 -7.54 -2.02
C HIS A 75 4.53 -7.81 -0.52
N GLN A 76 5.65 -7.69 0.16
CA GLN A 76 5.77 -8.04 1.57
C GLN A 76 5.25 -6.94 2.50
N HIS A 77 4.37 -7.33 3.45
CA HIS A 77 3.91 -6.49 4.56
C HIS A 77 4.49 -6.96 5.88
N GLY A 78 5.62 -6.38 6.26
CA GLY A 78 6.33 -6.80 7.46
C GLY A 78 6.63 -8.30 7.50
N PHE A 79 6.42 -8.91 8.67
CA PHE A 79 6.51 -10.36 8.88
C PHE A 79 5.23 -10.94 9.50
N ALA A 80 4.84 -10.47 10.69
CA ALA A 80 3.69 -11.00 11.45
C ALA A 80 2.73 -9.91 11.92
N HIS A 81 3.02 -8.64 11.63
CA HIS A 81 2.27 -7.47 12.06
C HIS A 81 2.16 -7.35 13.59
N VAL A 82 3.24 -7.66 14.31
CA VAL A 82 3.33 -7.64 15.77
C VAL A 82 4.09 -6.41 16.24
N ASP A 83 3.55 -5.75 17.26
CA ASP A 83 4.23 -4.63 17.92
C ASP A 83 5.34 -5.15 18.84
N HIS A 84 6.56 -4.69 18.63
CA HIS A 84 7.72 -5.03 19.45
C HIS A 84 8.19 -3.90 20.35
N GLU A 85 7.52 -2.74 20.30
CA GLU A 85 7.88 -1.63 21.15
C GLU A 85 7.23 -1.76 22.53
N PRO A 86 7.99 -1.55 23.62
CA PRO A 86 7.46 -1.68 24.98
C PRO A 86 6.50 -0.54 25.35
N ALA A 87 6.55 0.57 24.63
CA ALA A 87 5.71 1.74 24.85
C ALA A 87 5.74 2.70 23.65
N GLY A 88 4.77 3.57 23.56
CA GLY A 88 4.71 4.62 22.53
C GLY A 88 4.02 4.20 21.26
N ARG A 89 4.62 4.51 20.11
CA ARG A 89 4.07 4.15 18.82
C ARG A 89 4.40 2.70 18.49
N LYS A 90 3.46 1.98 17.92
CA LYS A 90 3.64 0.60 17.47
C LYS A 90 4.64 0.51 16.31
N TYR A 91 5.56 -0.45 16.39
CA TYR A 91 6.48 -0.83 15.33
C TYR A 91 6.69 -2.35 15.36
N GLU A 92 6.68 -2.97 14.20
CA GLU A 92 7.24 -4.30 14.03
C GLU A 92 8.76 -4.22 13.82
N PHE A 93 9.21 -3.17 13.12
CA PHE A 93 10.62 -2.89 12.80
C PHE A 93 11.05 -1.56 13.42
N GLY A 94 10.98 -1.51 14.73
CA GLY A 94 11.23 -0.31 15.53
C GLY A 94 12.61 -0.27 16.19
N PRO A 95 12.91 0.80 16.94
CA PRO A 95 14.21 1.00 17.57
C PRO A 95 14.53 0.00 18.69
N SER A 96 13.54 -0.72 19.24
CA SER A 96 13.77 -1.77 20.24
C SER A 96 14.38 -3.05 19.66
N ARG A 97 14.49 -3.15 18.33
CA ARG A 97 15.03 -4.31 17.64
C ARG A 97 16.30 -3.95 16.89
N SER A 98 17.32 -4.80 17.06
CA SER A 98 18.59 -4.67 16.34
C SER A 98 18.40 -4.95 14.83
N TYR A 99 19.40 -4.53 14.03
CA TYR A 99 19.49 -4.89 12.61
C TYR A 99 19.31 -6.40 12.39
N ASP A 100 20.05 -7.25 13.14
CA ASP A 100 20.01 -8.71 12.97
C ASP A 100 18.61 -9.28 13.27
N GLN A 101 17.93 -8.79 14.30
CA GLN A 101 16.59 -9.23 14.63
C GLN A 101 15.58 -8.84 13.53
N GLN A 102 15.73 -7.67 12.97
CA GLN A 102 14.90 -7.22 11.84
C GLN A 102 15.21 -8.01 10.57
N ALA A 103 16.49 -8.29 10.30
CA ALA A 103 16.94 -9.06 9.15
C ALA A 103 16.39 -10.50 9.16
N VAL A 104 16.35 -11.15 10.33
CA VAL A 104 15.77 -12.50 10.48
C VAL A 104 14.30 -12.52 10.03
N ASP A 105 13.47 -11.58 10.50
CA ASP A 105 12.06 -11.59 10.16
C ASP A 105 11.82 -11.17 8.71
N ILE A 106 12.54 -10.18 8.20
CA ILE A 106 12.41 -9.72 6.81
C ILE A 106 12.78 -10.84 5.85
N THR A 107 13.90 -11.51 6.05
CA THR A 107 14.37 -12.61 5.19
C THR A 107 13.48 -13.84 5.28
N ARG A 108 13.00 -14.18 6.48
CA ARG A 108 12.04 -15.25 6.67
C ARG A 108 10.72 -14.96 5.95
N GLY A 109 10.21 -13.74 6.06
CA GLY A 109 9.00 -13.31 5.34
C GLY A 109 9.18 -13.39 3.83
N GLN A 110 10.33 -12.92 3.32
CA GLN A 110 10.66 -12.99 1.90
C GLN A 110 10.72 -14.46 1.41
N ALA A 111 11.30 -15.36 2.19
CA ALA A 111 11.36 -16.78 1.84
C ALA A 111 9.95 -17.41 1.78
N LEU A 112 9.10 -17.17 2.79
CA LEU A 112 7.72 -17.67 2.81
C LEU A 112 6.91 -17.17 1.61
N LEU A 113 7.02 -15.89 1.26
CA LEU A 113 6.29 -15.32 0.13
C LEU A 113 6.82 -15.83 -1.22
N ARG A 114 8.12 -16.02 -1.35
CA ARG A 114 8.71 -16.64 -2.56
C ARG A 114 8.29 -18.09 -2.73
N ASP A 115 8.24 -18.85 -1.65
CA ASP A 115 7.76 -20.23 -1.67
C ASP A 115 6.27 -20.30 -2.09
N ALA A 116 5.45 -19.41 -1.56
CA ALA A 116 4.03 -19.36 -1.83
C ALA A 116 3.67 -18.84 -3.24
N PHE A 117 4.37 -17.83 -3.74
CA PHE A 117 3.96 -17.05 -4.92
C PHE A 117 4.99 -17.03 -6.05
N GLY A 118 6.23 -17.47 -5.81
CA GLY A 118 7.31 -17.44 -6.81
C GLY A 118 7.58 -16.02 -7.33
N ASP A 119 7.65 -15.88 -8.66
CA ASP A 119 7.93 -14.62 -9.35
C ASP A 119 6.78 -13.60 -9.32
N LEU A 120 5.64 -13.95 -8.71
CA LEU A 120 4.54 -13.00 -8.54
C LEU A 120 4.78 -11.99 -7.41
N ILE A 121 5.77 -12.26 -6.52
CA ILE A 121 6.18 -11.34 -5.46
C ILE A 121 7.15 -10.30 -6.00
N GLU A 122 6.80 -9.04 -5.83
CA GLU A 122 7.65 -7.92 -6.20
C GLU A 122 8.63 -7.55 -5.07
N PRO A 123 9.82 -7.01 -5.38
CA PRO A 123 10.83 -6.62 -4.39
C PRO A 123 10.48 -5.28 -3.71
N VAL A 124 9.26 -5.22 -3.19
CA VAL A 124 8.68 -4.08 -2.48
C VAL A 124 8.39 -4.47 -1.04
N PHE A 125 8.64 -3.57 -0.12
CA PHE A 125 8.37 -3.75 1.30
C PHE A 125 7.49 -2.62 1.84
N THR A 126 6.45 -2.98 2.57
CA THR A 126 5.61 -2.08 3.35
C THR A 126 5.72 -2.45 4.82
N PRO A 127 6.27 -1.60 5.68
CA PRO A 127 6.31 -1.90 7.12
C PRO A 127 4.93 -1.70 7.73
N PRO A 128 4.50 -2.57 8.68
CA PRO A 128 3.30 -2.36 9.47
C PRO A 128 3.24 -0.95 10.09
N TRP A 129 2.04 -0.39 10.13
CA TRP A 129 1.78 0.99 10.58
C TRP A 129 2.59 2.06 9.82
N ASN A 130 3.16 1.75 8.66
CA ASN A 130 4.03 2.62 7.87
C ASN A 130 5.29 3.10 8.63
N ARG A 131 5.79 2.30 9.58
CA ARG A 131 6.87 2.68 10.49
C ARG A 131 8.00 1.67 10.47
N CYS A 132 9.20 2.20 10.31
CA CYS A 132 10.44 1.43 10.39
C CYS A 132 11.62 2.34 10.71
N THR A 133 12.80 1.75 10.91
CA THR A 133 14.05 2.45 11.21
C THR A 133 15.00 2.47 10.01
N SER A 134 16.11 3.20 10.15
CA SER A 134 17.20 3.16 9.14
C SER A 134 17.83 1.76 9.05
N ASP A 135 17.87 1.00 10.15
CA ASP A 135 18.31 -0.41 10.13
C ASP A 135 17.42 -1.25 9.24
N THR A 136 16.10 -1.03 9.29
CA THR A 136 15.16 -1.69 8.36
C THR A 136 15.52 -1.39 6.91
N ALA A 137 15.74 -0.12 6.57
CA ALA A 137 16.10 0.28 5.20
C ALA A 137 17.43 -0.35 4.75
N ALA A 138 18.40 -0.47 5.65
CA ALA A 138 19.67 -1.15 5.38
C ALA A 138 19.46 -2.65 5.11
N VAL A 139 18.68 -3.34 5.97
CA VAL A 139 18.31 -4.76 5.76
C VAL A 139 17.62 -4.94 4.40
N LEU A 140 16.67 -4.09 4.05
CA LEU A 140 15.96 -4.19 2.77
C LEU A 140 16.93 -4.12 1.59
N ALA A 141 17.87 -3.19 1.60
CA ALA A 141 18.88 -3.08 0.54
C ALA A 141 19.79 -4.31 0.48
N ASP A 142 20.24 -4.80 1.64
CA ASP A 142 21.15 -5.96 1.73
C ASP A 142 20.47 -7.29 1.35
N THR A 143 19.12 -7.35 1.44
CA THR A 143 18.32 -8.53 1.10
C THR A 143 17.65 -8.46 -0.28
N GLY A 144 17.95 -7.40 -1.06
CA GLY A 144 17.54 -7.27 -2.46
C GLY A 144 16.15 -6.69 -2.68
N PHE A 145 15.54 -6.07 -1.68
CA PHE A 145 14.39 -5.22 -1.90
C PHE A 145 14.82 -3.96 -2.65
N ARG A 146 13.94 -3.44 -3.48
CA ARG A 146 14.19 -2.25 -4.31
C ARG A 146 13.39 -1.04 -3.87
N ILE A 147 12.23 -1.29 -3.26
CA ILE A 147 11.28 -0.24 -2.91
C ILE A 147 10.81 -0.42 -1.47
N LEU A 148 10.78 0.70 -0.77
CA LEU A 148 10.13 0.88 0.53
C LEU A 148 8.92 1.79 0.33
N SER A 149 7.71 1.31 0.70
CA SER A 149 6.50 2.13 0.64
C SER A 149 5.98 2.38 2.04
N ARG A 150 5.98 3.66 2.44
CA ARG A 150 5.49 4.15 3.74
C ARG A 150 4.52 5.31 3.51
N ASP A 151 3.93 5.83 4.59
CA ASP A 151 3.17 7.07 4.55
C ASP A 151 4.08 8.27 4.29
N SER A 152 3.63 9.23 3.49
CA SER A 152 4.40 10.44 3.13
C SER A 152 4.74 11.33 4.32
N THR A 153 4.06 11.17 5.46
CA THR A 153 4.35 11.89 6.71
C THR A 153 5.33 11.14 7.62
N ALA A 154 5.82 9.96 7.20
CA ALA A 154 6.79 9.19 7.96
C ALA A 154 8.11 9.97 8.10
N ALA A 155 8.76 9.87 9.27
CA ALA A 155 10.03 10.52 9.50
C ALA A 155 11.08 10.06 8.47
N PRO A 156 11.92 10.96 7.94
CA PRO A 156 12.99 10.60 7.02
C PRO A 156 13.93 9.56 7.63
N LEU A 157 14.35 8.62 6.82
CA LEU A 157 15.39 7.65 7.17
C LEU A 157 16.76 8.13 6.71
N ARG A 158 17.82 7.61 7.33
CA ARG A 158 19.22 7.92 6.96
C ARG A 158 19.75 6.83 6.03
N ASP A 159 20.64 7.24 5.13
CA ASP A 159 21.42 6.31 4.27
C ASP A 159 20.58 5.27 3.52
N VAL A 160 19.42 5.70 3.00
CA VAL A 160 18.47 4.81 2.33
C VAL A 160 19.00 4.45 0.93
N ARG A 161 19.20 3.14 0.70
CA ARG A 161 19.67 2.56 -0.58
C ARG A 161 18.55 1.88 -1.38
N VAL A 162 17.31 2.02 -0.96
CA VAL A 162 16.10 1.57 -1.65
C VAL A 162 15.28 2.78 -2.07
N ALA A 163 14.54 2.70 -3.18
CA ALA A 163 13.65 3.78 -3.58
C ALA A 163 12.49 3.91 -2.60
N GLU A 164 12.15 5.11 -2.15
CA GLU A 164 10.91 5.34 -1.40
C GLU A 164 9.78 5.76 -2.34
N VAL A 165 8.66 5.04 -2.29
CA VAL A 165 7.42 5.38 -3.00
C VAL A 165 6.30 5.50 -1.96
N PRO A 166 6.04 6.73 -1.47
CA PRO A 166 5.13 6.92 -0.36
C PRO A 166 3.66 6.91 -0.78
N VAL A 167 2.79 6.42 0.11
CA VAL A 167 1.36 6.70 0.04
C VAL A 167 1.10 8.12 0.55
N THR A 168 0.28 8.87 -0.16
CA THR A 168 -0.01 10.29 0.12
C THR A 168 -1.39 10.50 0.74
N VAL A 169 -2.31 9.56 0.51
CA VAL A 169 -3.66 9.60 1.05
C VAL A 169 -3.99 8.28 1.73
N ASP A 170 -4.15 8.31 3.04
CA ASP A 170 -4.71 7.22 3.82
C ASP A 170 -6.24 7.32 3.78
N TRP A 171 -6.91 6.33 3.18
CA TRP A 171 -8.38 6.25 3.13
C TRP A 171 -9.00 6.27 4.52
N PHE A 172 -8.30 5.65 5.49
CA PHE A 172 -8.71 5.56 6.89
C PHE A 172 -8.08 6.63 7.77
N GLY A 173 -7.44 7.61 7.17
CA GLY A 173 -6.80 8.69 7.88
C GLY A 173 -7.75 9.49 8.76
N SER A 174 -7.20 10.06 9.83
CA SER A 174 -7.97 10.79 10.83
C SER A 174 -7.22 12.02 11.32
N ARG A 175 -7.98 12.97 11.88
CA ARG A 175 -7.43 14.10 12.63
C ARG A 175 -7.93 14.04 14.06
N LYS A 176 -7.03 13.95 15.03
CA LYS A 176 -7.37 13.82 16.46
C LYS A 176 -8.32 12.66 16.75
N GLY A 177 -8.13 11.51 16.05
CA GLY A 177 -8.96 10.32 16.21
C GLY A 177 -10.32 10.35 15.51
N VAL A 178 -10.67 11.44 14.83
CA VAL A 178 -11.89 11.56 14.02
C VAL A 178 -11.55 11.31 12.56
N ARG A 179 -12.17 10.30 11.94
CA ARG A 179 -11.96 9.96 10.52
C ARG A 179 -12.40 11.10 9.61
N TRP A 180 -11.74 11.19 8.46
CA TRP A 180 -12.15 12.14 7.43
C TRP A 180 -13.56 11.83 6.95
N THR A 181 -14.36 12.88 6.78
CA THR A 181 -15.62 12.78 6.02
C THR A 181 -15.29 12.53 4.54
N PRO A 182 -16.22 11.96 3.74
CA PRO A 182 -16.01 11.80 2.30
C PRO A 182 -15.58 13.10 1.60
N PHE A 183 -16.14 14.23 2.00
CA PHE A 183 -15.77 15.54 1.43
C PHE A 183 -14.32 15.95 1.78
N GLN A 184 -13.92 15.80 3.04
CA GLN A 184 -12.53 16.06 3.47
C GLN A 184 -11.53 15.12 2.79
N LEU A 185 -11.91 13.87 2.57
CA LEU A 185 -11.09 12.91 1.83
C LEU A 185 -10.96 13.33 0.36
N ALA A 186 -12.03 13.80 -0.27
CA ALA A 186 -12.01 14.32 -1.63
C ALA A 186 -11.10 15.55 -1.78
N GLU A 187 -11.12 16.47 -0.82
CA GLU A 187 -10.20 17.61 -0.82
C GLU A 187 -8.73 17.16 -0.73
N LYS A 188 -8.41 16.19 0.17
CA LYS A 188 -7.07 15.64 0.27
C LYS A 188 -6.61 14.95 -1.02
N LEU A 189 -7.50 14.21 -1.66
CA LEU A 189 -7.24 13.60 -2.96
C LEU A 189 -6.99 14.67 -4.04
N ALA A 190 -7.81 15.71 -4.07
CA ALA A 190 -7.65 16.82 -5.00
C ALA A 190 -6.33 17.57 -4.79
N ASP A 191 -5.95 17.84 -3.54
CA ASP A 191 -4.67 18.46 -3.21
C ASP A 191 -3.49 17.56 -3.63
N ALA A 192 -3.58 16.24 -3.41
CA ALA A 192 -2.58 15.30 -3.86
C ALA A 192 -2.47 15.26 -5.40
N VAL A 193 -3.59 15.31 -6.12
CA VAL A 193 -3.60 15.40 -7.60
C VAL A 193 -2.90 16.68 -8.06
N ARG A 194 -3.20 17.83 -7.46
CA ARG A 194 -2.59 19.13 -7.83
C ARG A 194 -1.10 19.23 -7.51
N SER A 195 -0.58 18.37 -6.63
CA SER A 195 0.87 18.39 -6.32
C SER A 195 1.75 18.05 -7.53
N GLY A 196 1.21 17.39 -8.56
CA GLY A 196 1.94 16.88 -9.71
C GLY A 196 2.76 15.62 -9.44
N GLU A 197 2.87 15.21 -8.18
CA GLU A 197 3.55 13.98 -7.78
C GLU A 197 2.63 12.75 -7.90
N PRO A 198 3.16 11.53 -7.95
CA PRO A 198 2.31 10.33 -7.93
C PRO A 198 1.43 10.27 -6.67
N VAL A 199 0.14 10.06 -6.86
CA VAL A 199 -0.83 9.94 -5.77
C VAL A 199 -0.92 8.49 -5.32
N GLY A 200 -0.42 8.20 -4.12
CA GLY A 200 -0.55 6.89 -3.48
C GLY A 200 -1.77 6.84 -2.56
N ILE A 201 -2.72 5.97 -2.83
CA ILE A 201 -3.92 5.78 -2.01
C ILE A 201 -3.79 4.47 -1.24
N MET A 202 -3.75 4.58 0.09
CA MET A 202 -3.67 3.43 0.98
C MET A 202 -5.07 3.00 1.43
N LEU A 203 -5.34 1.72 1.30
CA LEU A 203 -6.56 1.04 1.70
C LEU A 203 -6.26 -0.03 2.77
N HIS A 204 -7.29 -0.43 3.52
CA HIS A 204 -7.23 -1.53 4.49
C HIS A 204 -8.56 -2.29 4.41
N HIS A 205 -8.63 -3.30 3.56
CA HIS A 205 -9.86 -4.08 3.33
C HIS A 205 -10.45 -4.66 4.61
N ALA A 206 -9.61 -5.09 5.56
CA ALA A 206 -10.03 -5.73 6.80
C ALA A 206 -10.96 -4.87 7.67
N VAL A 207 -10.86 -3.54 7.58
CA VAL A 207 -11.68 -2.59 8.33
C VAL A 207 -12.66 -1.80 7.46
N THR A 208 -12.72 -2.07 6.15
CA THR A 208 -13.64 -1.41 5.20
C THR A 208 -15.07 -1.87 5.42
N ASP A 209 -15.99 -0.96 5.64
CA ASP A 209 -17.43 -1.24 5.74
C ASP A 209 -18.15 -1.16 4.37
N PRO A 210 -19.43 -1.60 4.27
CA PRO A 210 -20.16 -1.56 3.00
C PRO A 210 -20.29 -0.16 2.39
N GLY A 211 -20.43 0.89 3.20
CA GLY A 211 -20.51 2.28 2.74
C GLY A 211 -19.18 2.74 2.15
N GLU A 212 -18.10 2.35 2.77
CA GLU A 212 -16.73 2.62 2.30
C GLU A 212 -16.42 1.87 1.00
N PHE A 213 -16.84 0.61 0.86
CA PHE A 213 -16.74 -0.11 -0.41
C PHE A 213 -17.46 0.62 -1.54
N ALA A 214 -18.66 1.16 -1.27
CA ALA A 214 -19.39 1.94 -2.25
C ALA A 214 -18.64 3.26 -2.61
N ALA A 215 -18.08 3.94 -1.62
CA ALA A 215 -17.30 5.16 -1.82
C ALA A 215 -16.00 4.90 -2.59
N ILE A 216 -15.26 3.83 -2.26
CA ILE A 216 -14.09 3.37 -3.02
C ILE A 216 -14.50 3.08 -4.47
N GLY A 217 -15.58 2.32 -4.68
CA GLY A 217 -16.10 2.01 -6.02
C GLY A 217 -16.45 3.26 -6.84
N ALA A 218 -16.99 4.31 -6.19
CA ALA A 218 -17.25 5.59 -6.82
C ALA A 218 -15.96 6.34 -7.21
N LEU A 219 -14.95 6.35 -6.32
CA LEU A 219 -13.63 6.92 -6.62
C LEU A 219 -12.98 6.20 -7.81
N LEU A 220 -12.94 4.86 -7.78
CA LEU A 220 -12.36 4.06 -8.86
C LEU A 220 -13.07 4.30 -10.20
N ALA A 221 -14.40 4.56 -10.18
CA ALA A 221 -15.13 4.92 -11.38
C ALA A 221 -14.71 6.26 -11.96
N VAL A 222 -14.43 7.26 -11.10
CA VAL A 222 -13.92 8.57 -11.53
C VAL A 222 -12.52 8.43 -12.10
N LEU A 223 -11.61 7.83 -11.34
CA LEU A 223 -10.21 7.70 -11.73
C LEU A 223 -10.05 6.84 -12.99
N GLY A 224 -10.78 5.72 -13.11
CA GLY A 224 -10.69 4.83 -14.26
C GLY A 224 -11.30 5.38 -15.55
N ALA A 225 -12.22 6.36 -15.46
CA ALA A 225 -12.85 6.97 -16.63
C ALA A 225 -12.19 8.29 -17.06
N HIS A 226 -11.37 8.91 -16.18
CA HIS A 226 -10.84 10.23 -16.48
C HIS A 226 -9.60 10.16 -17.39
N PRO A 227 -9.55 10.90 -18.53
CA PRO A 227 -8.47 10.79 -19.53
C PRO A 227 -7.10 11.21 -18.97
N ASN A 228 -7.06 12.08 -17.96
CA ASN A 228 -5.83 12.54 -17.32
C ASN A 228 -5.31 11.60 -16.22
N THR A 229 -6.04 10.53 -15.90
CA THR A 229 -5.60 9.56 -14.90
C THR A 229 -4.79 8.42 -15.54
N ARG A 230 -3.62 8.15 -14.98
CA ARG A 230 -2.81 6.97 -15.29
C ARG A 230 -2.61 6.16 -14.02
N ALA A 231 -3.36 5.07 -13.88
CA ALA A 231 -3.14 4.11 -12.81
C ALA A 231 -1.89 3.27 -13.12
N THR A 232 -0.93 3.26 -12.20
CA THR A 232 0.40 2.67 -12.38
C THR A 232 0.70 1.80 -11.16
N PRO A 233 1.18 0.55 -11.32
CA PRO A 233 1.66 -0.24 -10.17
C PRO A 233 2.80 0.48 -9.44
N LEU A 234 2.87 0.29 -8.12
CA LEU A 234 3.85 0.91 -7.23
C LEU A 234 5.29 0.68 -7.72
N ALA A 235 5.60 -0.56 -8.13
CA ALA A 235 6.94 -0.91 -8.62
C ALA A 235 7.37 -0.13 -9.87
N ALA A 236 6.43 0.32 -10.69
CA ALA A 236 6.73 1.09 -11.90
C ALA A 236 6.94 2.61 -11.61
N LEU A 237 6.73 3.05 -10.38
CA LEU A 237 6.92 4.44 -9.95
C LEU A 237 8.31 4.69 -9.37
N ALA A 238 9.02 3.65 -8.97
CA ALA A 238 10.41 3.79 -8.53
C ALA A 238 11.25 4.27 -9.71
N ALA A 239 11.82 5.46 -9.60
CA ALA A 239 12.85 5.88 -10.53
C ALA A 239 13.97 4.84 -10.50
N VAL A 240 14.31 4.26 -11.66
CA VAL A 240 15.50 3.43 -11.78
C VAL A 240 16.66 4.36 -11.42
N PRO A 241 17.44 4.07 -10.35
CA PRO A 241 18.67 4.82 -10.15
C PRO A 241 19.52 4.59 -11.39
N GLY A 242 19.82 5.68 -12.10
CA GLY A 242 20.74 5.68 -13.24
C GLY A 242 22.17 5.33 -12.81
#